data_0e46b00d340d86355e336a47d49f5ffd
#
_entry.id   0e46b00d340d86355e336a47d49f5ffd
#
_cell.length_a   1.000
_cell.length_b   1.000
_cell.length_c   1.000
_cell.angle_alpha   90.00
_cell.angle_beta   90.00
_cell.angle_gamma   90.00
#
_symmetry.space_group_name_H-M   'P 1'
#
loop_
_entity.id
_entity.type
_entity.pdbx_description
1 polymer ?
#
loop_
_entity_poly.entity_id
_entity_poly.type
_entity_poly.pdbx_seq_one_letter_code
_entity_poly.pdbx_strand_id
1 'polypeptide(L)'
;IYDYVDERGALLFQVVRFPDHQFRQRKPEGDGWSWKLGNTRRVLYHLPELIAAKKTGNGHPWRAYLCEGEKDVDRVRADWGVVATTNPGGAGYWRSEFNAIFAGGEVILLEDNDPAGRERSAKLAPQLARAGAAVRIIRLYPRAEAKGEPHYGKDISDWLDEGGSQSVLDEIIEQTEPFQLNGHDPASNGHDTEDWKPPPWTLDHLANWAGRLIPAREWIMEDWIPRGQTTGLYGVSGVYKSTFLIQLMIAAAAGLNFCGLPIAQVPVYGLFCEDTIEEVVRRAIRITQFYGLDFIRFPNFHFGSLVGVMDSELLRFDHEGHKFGPAYQLLQDQLATIRPGLVVLDTLPDFFGGNEIDRRQTSIFIRMLDRISMLHDCAIVCSAHPSMRGRSSGRFDSGNTGIEGKMRARLSLHDPGDGNEDDGESPEERAHRIALNPTEKRILTRQNSNYAKPGETIELTIKDGVFTPAALDVNAGPSRNLSIRAKFLECLRAIKQEGRTVHDVSNSPSRYAPKVFRAHPLNRPTRFSMRDFETAMNELIGSNPPRIKLGRDRRSPFLYEV
;
A
#
# COMPACT_ATOMS: atom_id res chain seq x y z
N ILE A 1 -43.02 -10.00 -0.44
CA ILE A 1 -42.33 -10.37 0.81
C ILE A 1 -41.18 -11.30 0.43
N TYR A 2 -40.02 -11.07 1.00
CA TYR A 2 -38.78 -11.77 0.70
C TYR A 2 -38.26 -12.48 1.96
N ASP A 3 -38.11 -13.81 1.89
CA ASP A 3 -37.72 -14.65 3.02
C ASP A 3 -36.19 -14.75 3.11
N TYR A 4 -35.63 -14.40 4.26
CA TYR A 4 -34.23 -14.58 4.57
C TYR A 4 -34.06 -15.76 5.49
N VAL A 5 -33.43 -16.81 4.98
CA VAL A 5 -33.30 -18.11 5.65
C VAL A 5 -31.84 -18.43 5.98
N ASP A 6 -31.62 -19.26 6.98
CA ASP A 6 -30.30 -19.78 7.30
C ASP A 6 -29.81 -20.84 6.29
N GLU A 7 -28.64 -21.40 6.51
CA GLU A 7 -28.00 -22.42 5.65
C GLU A 7 -28.82 -23.72 5.50
N ARG A 8 -29.80 -23.94 6.39
CA ARG A 8 -30.68 -25.11 6.41
C ARG A 8 -32.07 -24.81 5.89
N GLY A 9 -32.32 -23.56 5.49
CA GLY A 9 -33.61 -23.11 5.01
C GLY A 9 -34.59 -22.66 6.11
N ALA A 10 -34.13 -22.54 7.37
CA ALA A 10 -34.97 -22.04 8.46
C ALA A 10 -35.10 -20.51 8.37
N LEU A 11 -36.35 -20.01 8.44
CA LEU A 11 -36.65 -18.58 8.32
C LEU A 11 -36.05 -17.78 9.51
N LEU A 12 -35.22 -16.81 9.20
CA LEU A 12 -34.63 -15.90 10.17
C LEU A 12 -35.42 -14.58 10.26
N PHE A 13 -35.74 -13.99 9.12
CA PHE A 13 -36.51 -12.74 9.02
C PHE A 13 -37.04 -12.56 7.60
N GLN A 14 -37.93 -11.59 7.42
CA GLN A 14 -38.50 -11.19 6.14
C GLN A 14 -38.23 -9.73 5.86
N VAL A 15 -38.02 -9.40 4.58
CA VAL A 15 -38.11 -8.04 4.06
C VAL A 15 -39.49 -7.90 3.42
N VAL A 16 -40.26 -6.93 3.87
CA VAL A 16 -41.61 -6.65 3.39
C VAL A 16 -41.59 -5.34 2.62
N ARG A 17 -41.92 -5.40 1.33
CA ARG A 17 -42.12 -4.22 0.48
C ARG A 17 -43.59 -3.81 0.55
N PHE A 18 -43.83 -2.55 0.90
CA PHE A 18 -45.16 -1.94 0.96
C PHE A 18 -45.52 -1.23 -0.36
N PRO A 19 -46.81 -0.96 -0.63
CA PRO A 19 -47.22 -0.28 -1.86
C PRO A 19 -46.63 1.12 -2.06
N ASP A 20 -46.29 1.80 -0.98
CA ASP A 20 -45.64 3.11 -0.95
C ASP A 20 -44.12 3.05 -1.17
N HIS A 21 -43.61 1.93 -1.66
CA HIS A 21 -42.19 1.64 -1.85
C HIS A 21 -41.33 1.63 -0.58
N GLN A 22 -41.95 1.65 0.62
CA GLN A 22 -41.23 1.44 1.85
C GLN A 22 -40.89 -0.02 2.05
N PHE A 23 -39.70 -0.27 2.62
CA PHE A 23 -39.24 -1.59 3.02
C PHE A 23 -39.09 -1.66 4.53
N ARG A 24 -39.67 -2.73 5.14
CA ARG A 24 -39.51 -2.99 6.57
C ARG A 24 -39.10 -4.43 6.78
N GLN A 25 -38.36 -4.67 7.84
CA GLN A 25 -37.92 -6.01 8.20
C GLN A 25 -38.69 -6.51 9.43
N ARG A 26 -39.10 -7.81 9.38
CA ARG A 26 -39.78 -8.47 10.50
C ARG A 26 -39.21 -9.87 10.73
N LYS A 27 -39.31 -10.38 11.95
CA LYS A 27 -38.96 -11.76 12.30
C LYS A 27 -40.12 -12.50 12.92
N PRO A 28 -40.16 -13.84 12.87
CA PRO A 28 -41.13 -14.64 13.63
C PRO A 28 -40.93 -14.38 15.14
N GLU A 29 -42.03 -14.24 15.86
CA GLU A 29 -42.03 -14.09 17.33
C GLU A 29 -43.34 -14.69 17.88
N GLY A 30 -43.24 -15.88 18.50
CA GLY A 30 -44.39 -16.69 18.90
C GLY A 30 -45.24 -17.05 17.66
N ASP A 31 -46.55 -16.87 17.75
CA ASP A 31 -47.49 -17.09 16.67
C ASP A 31 -47.62 -15.88 15.71
N GLY A 32 -46.79 -14.86 15.85
CA GLY A 32 -46.87 -13.62 15.09
C GLY A 32 -45.54 -13.12 14.56
N TRP A 33 -45.48 -11.77 14.40
CA TRP A 33 -44.30 -11.10 13.81
C TRP A 33 -43.86 -9.92 14.66
N SER A 34 -42.55 -9.79 14.85
CA SER A 34 -41.92 -8.62 15.44
C SER A 34 -41.20 -7.77 14.36
N TRP A 35 -41.48 -6.47 14.35
CA TRP A 35 -40.82 -5.50 13.47
C TRP A 35 -39.45 -5.04 14.00
N LYS A 36 -39.04 -5.58 15.15
CA LYS A 36 -37.73 -5.35 15.75
C LYS A 36 -36.87 -6.59 15.60
N LEU A 37 -35.91 -6.56 14.68
CA LEU A 37 -35.03 -7.71 14.46
C LEU A 37 -34.05 -7.96 15.60
N GLY A 38 -33.69 -6.93 16.39
CA GLY A 38 -32.72 -7.08 17.49
C GLY A 38 -31.42 -7.77 17.02
N ASN A 39 -31.01 -8.79 17.78
CA ASN A 39 -29.81 -9.59 17.50
C ASN A 39 -30.04 -10.70 16.44
N THR A 40 -31.14 -10.73 15.70
CA THR A 40 -31.35 -11.69 14.63
C THR A 40 -30.21 -11.59 13.62
N ARG A 41 -29.57 -12.72 13.32
CA ARG A 41 -28.49 -12.83 12.33
C ARG A 41 -28.96 -12.31 10.97
N ARG A 42 -28.16 -11.45 10.34
CA ARG A 42 -28.40 -11.01 8.96
C ARG A 42 -27.66 -11.95 8.02
N VAL A 43 -28.30 -12.33 6.95
CA VAL A 43 -27.79 -13.25 5.94
C VAL A 43 -28.04 -12.68 4.55
N LEU A 44 -27.40 -13.24 3.54
CA LEU A 44 -27.70 -12.92 2.14
C LEU A 44 -29.00 -13.57 1.70
N TYR A 45 -29.69 -12.95 0.76
CA TYR A 45 -30.90 -13.50 0.14
C TYR A 45 -30.52 -14.77 -0.64
N HIS A 46 -31.32 -15.83 -0.56
CA HIS A 46 -31.04 -17.15 -1.14
C HIS A 46 -29.70 -17.76 -0.68
N LEU A 47 -29.35 -17.62 0.59
CA LEU A 47 -28.11 -18.14 1.17
C LEU A 47 -27.87 -19.65 0.95
N PRO A 48 -28.86 -20.57 1.09
CA PRO A 48 -28.66 -22.00 0.85
C PRO A 48 -28.13 -22.30 -0.56
N GLU A 49 -28.66 -21.63 -1.57
CA GLU A 49 -28.28 -21.82 -2.96
C GLU A 49 -26.86 -21.32 -3.26
N LEU A 50 -26.48 -20.19 -2.66
CA LEU A 50 -25.10 -19.70 -2.73
C LEU A 50 -24.11 -20.72 -2.15
N ILE A 51 -24.45 -21.28 -0.99
CA ILE A 51 -23.59 -22.28 -0.34
C ILE A 51 -23.54 -23.58 -1.14
N ALA A 52 -24.66 -23.98 -1.74
CA ALA A 52 -24.72 -25.15 -2.61
C ALA A 52 -23.83 -24.96 -3.85
N ALA A 53 -23.92 -23.81 -4.51
CA ALA A 53 -23.10 -23.47 -5.67
C ALA A 53 -21.59 -23.49 -5.33
N LYS A 54 -21.23 -22.92 -4.20
CA LYS A 54 -19.83 -22.94 -3.71
C LYS A 54 -19.31 -24.37 -3.48
N LYS A 55 -20.15 -25.27 -2.99
CA LYS A 55 -19.76 -26.69 -2.73
C LYS A 55 -19.64 -27.50 -4.01
N THR A 56 -20.47 -27.22 -5.02
CA THR A 56 -20.48 -27.98 -6.29
C THR A 56 -19.37 -27.57 -7.25
N GLY A 57 -18.72 -26.43 -7.02
CA GLY A 57 -17.66 -25.89 -7.88
C GLY A 57 -16.41 -26.78 -8.03
N ASN A 58 -16.18 -27.82 -7.18
CA ASN A 58 -15.13 -28.84 -7.31
C ASN A 58 -13.80 -28.35 -7.92
N GLY A 59 -13.32 -27.16 -7.50
CA GLY A 59 -12.09 -26.56 -8.02
C GLY A 59 -12.26 -25.69 -9.28
N HIS A 60 -13.46 -25.57 -9.84
CA HIS A 60 -13.80 -24.60 -10.86
C HIS A 60 -14.49 -23.37 -10.22
N PRO A 61 -14.28 -22.15 -10.76
CA PRO A 61 -14.97 -20.96 -10.27
C PRO A 61 -16.48 -21.12 -10.45
N TRP A 62 -17.22 -21.07 -9.34
CA TRP A 62 -18.68 -20.97 -9.36
C TRP A 62 -19.08 -19.50 -9.55
N ARG A 63 -20.22 -19.24 -10.19
CA ARG A 63 -20.68 -17.88 -10.52
C ARG A 63 -21.91 -17.49 -9.71
N ALA A 64 -21.93 -16.26 -9.19
CA ALA A 64 -23.08 -15.66 -8.54
C ALA A 64 -23.35 -14.24 -9.07
N TYR A 65 -24.62 -13.93 -9.31
CA TYR A 65 -25.07 -12.60 -9.69
C TYR A 65 -25.45 -11.82 -8.43
N LEU A 66 -24.93 -10.61 -8.27
CA LEU A 66 -25.18 -9.73 -7.13
C LEU A 66 -25.96 -8.52 -7.60
N CYS A 67 -27.27 -8.51 -7.33
CA CYS A 67 -28.18 -7.42 -7.65
C CYS A 67 -28.30 -6.43 -6.49
N GLU A 68 -28.91 -5.25 -6.73
CA GLU A 68 -29.17 -4.28 -5.67
C GLU A 68 -30.42 -4.66 -4.84
N GLY A 69 -31.48 -5.11 -5.48
CA GLY A 69 -32.77 -5.44 -4.86
C GLY A 69 -33.17 -6.91 -4.97
N GLU A 70 -34.03 -7.34 -4.04
CA GLU A 70 -34.58 -8.71 -4.04
C GLU A 70 -35.45 -8.98 -5.27
N LYS A 71 -36.16 -7.95 -5.81
CA LYS A 71 -36.96 -8.05 -7.05
C LYS A 71 -36.08 -8.51 -8.22
N ASP A 72 -34.90 -7.91 -8.34
CA ASP A 72 -34.01 -8.19 -9.46
C ASP A 72 -33.34 -9.56 -9.30
N VAL A 73 -33.04 -9.95 -8.08
CA VAL A 73 -32.60 -11.31 -7.77
C VAL A 73 -33.61 -12.34 -8.19
N ASP A 74 -34.89 -12.17 -7.80
CA ASP A 74 -35.96 -13.10 -8.15
C ASP A 74 -36.19 -13.14 -9.65
N ARG A 75 -36.07 -11.98 -10.34
CA ARG A 75 -36.25 -11.88 -11.80
C ARG A 75 -35.17 -12.67 -12.54
N VAL A 76 -33.89 -12.43 -12.29
CA VAL A 76 -32.79 -13.13 -13.00
C VAL A 76 -32.76 -14.62 -12.66
N ARG A 77 -33.15 -15.00 -11.45
CA ARG A 77 -33.32 -16.41 -11.06
C ARG A 77 -34.44 -17.11 -11.82
N ALA A 78 -35.59 -16.45 -11.95
CA ALA A 78 -36.75 -17.01 -12.65
C ALA A 78 -36.49 -17.14 -14.15
N ASP A 79 -35.90 -16.12 -14.77
CA ASP A 79 -35.71 -16.06 -16.21
C ASP A 79 -34.53 -16.94 -16.68
N TRP A 80 -33.46 -17.07 -15.87
CA TRP A 80 -32.19 -17.70 -16.29
C TRP A 80 -31.77 -18.93 -15.47
N GLY A 81 -32.40 -19.20 -14.33
CA GLY A 81 -32.04 -20.32 -13.47
C GLY A 81 -30.65 -20.16 -12.80
N VAL A 82 -30.13 -18.95 -12.72
CA VAL A 82 -28.80 -18.64 -12.18
C VAL A 82 -28.81 -18.49 -10.67
N VAL A 83 -27.62 -18.58 -10.07
CA VAL A 83 -27.43 -18.26 -8.65
C VAL A 83 -27.31 -16.75 -8.50
N ALA A 84 -28.29 -16.14 -7.84
CA ALA A 84 -28.31 -14.70 -7.61
C ALA A 84 -28.68 -14.37 -6.18
N THR A 85 -28.21 -13.21 -5.70
CA THR A 85 -28.39 -12.77 -4.32
C THR A 85 -28.35 -11.24 -4.18
N THR A 86 -28.77 -10.77 -3.01
CA THR A 86 -28.56 -9.42 -2.51
C THR A 86 -28.45 -9.42 -0.99
N ASN A 87 -28.09 -8.28 -0.41
CA ASN A 87 -28.06 -8.09 1.04
C ASN A 87 -29.39 -7.45 1.51
N PRO A 88 -29.84 -7.74 2.76
CA PRO A 88 -31.00 -7.08 3.31
C PRO A 88 -30.74 -5.61 3.62
N GLY A 89 -31.68 -4.73 3.25
CA GLY A 89 -31.63 -3.30 3.59
C GLY A 89 -31.02 -2.38 2.54
N GLY A 90 -30.75 -2.88 1.33
CA GLY A 90 -30.30 -2.08 0.18
C GLY A 90 -28.81 -1.73 0.22
N ALA A 91 -28.40 -0.82 -0.69
CA ALA A 91 -27.01 -0.52 -1.04
C ALA A 91 -26.09 -0.17 0.15
N GLY A 92 -26.61 0.49 1.17
CA GLY A 92 -25.82 0.96 2.31
C GLY A 92 -25.54 -0.06 3.43
N TYR A 93 -26.13 -1.27 3.36
CA TYR A 93 -26.14 -2.21 4.49
C TYR A 93 -25.36 -3.51 4.24
N TRP A 94 -24.34 -3.46 3.40
CA TRP A 94 -23.44 -4.60 3.23
C TRP A 94 -22.61 -4.87 4.49
N ARG A 95 -22.45 -6.15 4.84
CA ARG A 95 -21.68 -6.59 6.00
C ARG A 95 -20.43 -7.34 5.54
N SER A 96 -19.29 -7.04 6.13
CA SER A 96 -18.01 -7.68 5.78
C SER A 96 -18.03 -9.22 5.93
N GLU A 97 -18.86 -9.73 6.83
CA GLU A 97 -19.07 -11.17 7.02
C GLU A 97 -19.62 -11.90 5.78
N PHE A 98 -20.29 -11.17 4.88
CA PHE A 98 -20.80 -11.74 3.63
C PHE A 98 -19.68 -12.01 2.61
N ASN A 99 -18.58 -11.29 2.68
CA ASN A 99 -17.49 -11.40 1.72
C ASN A 99 -16.92 -12.82 1.63
N ALA A 100 -16.80 -13.52 2.76
CA ALA A 100 -16.23 -14.86 2.83
C ALA A 100 -17.04 -15.92 2.06
N ILE A 101 -18.32 -15.66 1.81
CA ILE A 101 -19.19 -16.54 1.04
C ILE A 101 -18.70 -16.62 -0.41
N PHE A 102 -18.23 -15.52 -0.97
CA PHE A 102 -17.84 -15.39 -2.37
C PHE A 102 -16.39 -15.81 -2.65
N ALA A 103 -15.62 -16.15 -1.65
CA ALA A 103 -14.22 -16.58 -1.81
C ALA A 103 -14.10 -17.78 -2.78
N GLY A 104 -13.25 -17.64 -3.80
CA GLY A 104 -13.04 -18.65 -4.85
C GLY A 104 -14.13 -18.71 -5.93
N GLY A 105 -15.09 -17.78 -5.91
CA GLY A 105 -16.14 -17.66 -6.92
C GLY A 105 -15.93 -16.49 -7.87
N GLU A 106 -16.72 -16.47 -8.96
CA GLU A 106 -16.89 -15.32 -9.83
C GLU A 106 -18.17 -14.57 -9.45
N VAL A 107 -18.06 -13.28 -9.17
CA VAL A 107 -19.18 -12.43 -8.80
C VAL A 107 -19.47 -11.45 -9.92
N ILE A 108 -20.67 -11.55 -10.48
CA ILE A 108 -21.21 -10.63 -11.48
C ILE A 108 -22.02 -9.58 -10.73
N LEU A 109 -21.42 -8.42 -10.51
CA LEU A 109 -22.04 -7.29 -9.83
C LEU A 109 -22.82 -6.47 -10.85
N LEU A 110 -24.14 -6.60 -10.82
CA LEU A 110 -25.05 -5.84 -11.68
C LEU A 110 -25.26 -4.45 -11.08
N GLU A 111 -24.80 -3.43 -11.77
CA GLU A 111 -24.81 -2.03 -11.30
C GLU A 111 -26.07 -1.32 -11.82
N ASP A 112 -26.89 -0.77 -10.91
CA ASP A 112 -28.00 0.10 -11.26
C ASP A 112 -27.48 1.43 -11.84
N ASN A 113 -28.16 1.96 -12.85
CA ASN A 113 -27.67 3.12 -13.59
C ASN A 113 -27.99 4.45 -12.90
N ASP A 114 -27.52 4.56 -11.65
CA ASP A 114 -27.63 5.78 -10.85
C ASP A 114 -26.37 5.96 -9.94
N PRO A 115 -26.21 7.11 -9.28
CA PRO A 115 -25.09 7.33 -8.37
C PRO A 115 -25.01 6.33 -7.20
N ALA A 116 -26.15 5.86 -6.69
CA ALA A 116 -26.18 4.92 -5.55
C ALA A 116 -25.69 3.53 -5.96
N GLY A 117 -26.12 3.03 -7.15
CA GLY A 117 -25.63 1.78 -7.72
C GLY A 117 -24.12 1.80 -7.97
N ARG A 118 -23.61 2.91 -8.52
CA ARG A 118 -22.16 3.11 -8.71
C ARG A 118 -21.39 3.14 -7.41
N GLU A 119 -21.87 3.87 -6.41
CA GLU A 119 -21.26 3.93 -5.08
C GLU A 119 -21.23 2.54 -4.43
N ARG A 120 -22.31 1.78 -4.58
CA ARG A 120 -22.41 0.40 -4.10
C ARG A 120 -21.34 -0.48 -4.78
N SER A 121 -21.24 -0.46 -6.10
CA SER A 121 -20.28 -1.24 -6.88
C SER A 121 -18.84 -0.89 -6.51
N ALA A 122 -18.54 0.40 -6.41
CA ALA A 122 -17.22 0.89 -6.01
C ALA A 122 -16.82 0.44 -4.59
N LYS A 123 -17.78 0.28 -3.68
CA LYS A 123 -17.55 -0.22 -2.31
C LYS A 123 -17.42 -1.73 -2.24
N LEU A 124 -18.25 -2.47 -3.00
CA LEU A 124 -18.34 -3.92 -2.90
C LEU A 124 -17.22 -4.64 -3.66
N ALA A 125 -16.92 -4.22 -4.88
CA ALA A 125 -15.95 -4.90 -5.72
C ALA A 125 -14.59 -5.08 -5.05
N PRO A 126 -13.99 -4.06 -4.41
CA PRO A 126 -12.72 -4.23 -3.69
C PRO A 126 -12.82 -5.18 -2.49
N GLN A 127 -13.97 -5.20 -1.79
CA GLN A 127 -14.15 -6.06 -0.63
C GLN A 127 -14.26 -7.53 -1.03
N LEU A 128 -15.03 -7.83 -2.07
CA LEU A 128 -15.21 -9.16 -2.61
C LEU A 128 -13.92 -9.69 -3.23
N ALA A 129 -13.21 -8.85 -3.98
CA ALA A 129 -11.93 -9.21 -4.57
C ALA A 129 -10.86 -9.51 -3.49
N ARG A 130 -10.77 -8.71 -2.41
CA ARG A 130 -9.90 -9.00 -1.25
C ARG A 130 -10.28 -10.30 -0.54
N ALA A 131 -11.53 -10.70 -0.58
CA ALA A 131 -11.98 -11.97 -0.04
C ALA A 131 -11.67 -13.17 -0.97
N GLY A 132 -11.07 -12.93 -2.12
CA GLY A 132 -10.67 -13.96 -3.08
C GLY A 132 -11.71 -14.29 -4.13
N ALA A 133 -12.68 -13.39 -4.39
CA ALA A 133 -13.62 -13.51 -5.52
C ALA A 133 -13.05 -12.85 -6.78
N ALA A 134 -13.32 -13.42 -7.96
CA ALA A 134 -13.19 -12.73 -9.23
C ALA A 134 -14.44 -11.87 -9.46
N VAL A 135 -14.31 -10.55 -9.48
CA VAL A 135 -15.47 -9.65 -9.56
C VAL A 135 -15.52 -8.98 -10.92
N ARG A 136 -16.70 -8.95 -11.56
CA ARG A 136 -16.97 -8.15 -12.77
C ARG A 136 -18.10 -7.19 -12.49
N ILE A 137 -17.92 -5.90 -12.76
CA ILE A 137 -18.96 -4.88 -12.63
C ILE A 137 -19.59 -4.71 -13.99
N ILE A 138 -20.86 -5.05 -14.09
CA ILE A 138 -21.63 -5.01 -15.33
C ILE A 138 -22.55 -3.81 -15.36
N ARG A 139 -22.40 -2.99 -16.39
CA ARG A 139 -23.19 -1.81 -16.71
C ARG A 139 -24.00 -2.07 -17.97
N LEU A 140 -25.30 -2.08 -17.83
CA LEU A 140 -26.23 -2.46 -18.92
C LEU A 140 -26.64 -1.25 -19.76
N TYR A 141 -26.45 -0.04 -19.26
CA TYR A 141 -26.86 1.19 -19.89
C TYR A 141 -25.73 2.20 -20.00
N PRO A 142 -25.81 3.14 -20.97
CA PRO A 142 -24.98 4.34 -20.94
C PRO A 142 -25.17 5.09 -19.63
N ARG A 143 -24.08 5.58 -19.07
CA ARG A 143 -24.06 6.25 -17.78
C ARG A 143 -25.01 7.45 -17.73
N ALA A 144 -25.86 7.53 -16.71
CA ALA A 144 -26.71 8.67 -16.39
C ALA A 144 -26.32 9.25 -15.02
N GLU A 145 -26.20 10.57 -14.92
CA GLU A 145 -25.71 11.27 -13.72
C GLU A 145 -26.83 11.91 -12.92
N ALA A 146 -27.88 12.38 -13.59
CA ALA A 146 -28.93 13.14 -12.96
C ALA A 146 -30.32 12.59 -13.27
N LYS A 147 -31.23 12.72 -12.31
CA LYS A 147 -32.64 12.34 -12.48
C LYS A 147 -33.26 13.13 -13.64
N GLY A 148 -33.81 12.40 -14.61
CA GLY A 148 -34.36 12.94 -15.85
C GLY A 148 -33.50 12.68 -17.10
N GLU A 149 -32.27 12.23 -16.94
CA GLU A 149 -31.45 11.72 -18.05
C GLU A 149 -31.97 10.37 -18.57
N PRO A 150 -31.73 10.04 -19.85
CA PRO A 150 -32.07 8.73 -20.39
C PRO A 150 -31.44 7.60 -19.56
N HIS A 151 -32.27 6.60 -19.28
CA HIS A 151 -31.88 5.39 -18.50
C HIS A 151 -31.44 5.64 -17.05
N TYR A 152 -31.66 6.82 -16.47
CA TYR A 152 -31.37 7.07 -15.05
C TYR A 152 -32.17 6.17 -14.13
N GLY A 153 -31.51 5.49 -13.19
CA GLY A 153 -32.12 4.58 -12.21
C GLY A 153 -32.66 3.28 -12.79
N LYS A 154 -32.28 2.92 -14.04
CA LYS A 154 -32.64 1.63 -14.63
C LYS A 154 -31.77 0.51 -14.09
N ASP A 155 -32.45 -0.61 -13.81
CA ASP A 155 -31.88 -1.84 -13.25
C ASP A 155 -31.88 -3.00 -14.29
N ILE A 156 -31.47 -4.17 -13.88
CA ILE A 156 -31.46 -5.37 -14.72
C ILE A 156 -32.89 -5.79 -15.14
N SER A 157 -33.90 -5.56 -14.29
CA SER A 157 -35.29 -5.86 -14.63
C SER A 157 -35.77 -4.98 -15.76
N ASP A 158 -35.46 -3.68 -15.77
CA ASP A 158 -35.75 -2.76 -16.86
C ASP A 158 -35.10 -3.21 -18.17
N TRP A 159 -33.81 -3.63 -18.08
CA TRP A 159 -33.08 -4.11 -19.25
C TRP A 159 -33.69 -5.37 -19.86
N LEU A 160 -34.16 -6.28 -19.01
CA LEU A 160 -34.91 -7.48 -19.46
C LEU A 160 -36.22 -7.12 -20.12
N ASP A 161 -36.98 -6.16 -19.56
CA ASP A 161 -38.26 -5.70 -20.12
C ASP A 161 -38.06 -4.99 -21.47
N GLU A 162 -36.88 -4.43 -21.73
CA GLU A 162 -36.46 -3.82 -23.00
C GLU A 162 -35.94 -4.84 -24.03
N GLY A 163 -35.97 -6.14 -23.72
CA GLY A 163 -35.56 -7.21 -24.63
C GLY A 163 -34.15 -7.74 -24.43
N GLY A 164 -33.53 -7.40 -23.31
CA GLY A 164 -32.25 -7.97 -22.90
C GLY A 164 -32.34 -9.50 -22.73
N SER A 165 -31.29 -10.23 -23.09
CA SER A 165 -31.25 -11.68 -22.99
C SER A 165 -30.00 -12.18 -22.27
N GLN A 166 -30.10 -13.40 -21.73
CA GLN A 166 -28.96 -14.04 -21.06
C GLN A 166 -27.71 -14.13 -21.96
N SER A 167 -27.90 -14.46 -23.25
CA SER A 167 -26.79 -14.57 -24.20
C SER A 167 -26.06 -13.24 -24.41
N VAL A 168 -26.80 -12.13 -24.49
CA VAL A 168 -26.21 -10.78 -24.60
C VAL A 168 -25.51 -10.40 -23.32
N LEU A 169 -26.08 -10.74 -22.17
CA LEU A 169 -25.41 -10.50 -20.88
C LEU A 169 -24.11 -11.31 -20.75
N ASP A 170 -24.12 -12.57 -21.18
CA ASP A 170 -22.91 -13.43 -21.14
C ASP A 170 -21.81 -12.84 -22.04
N GLU A 171 -22.13 -12.31 -23.22
CA GLU A 171 -21.18 -11.58 -24.06
C GLU A 171 -20.62 -10.34 -23.38
N ILE A 172 -21.46 -9.55 -22.70
CA ILE A 172 -21.01 -8.37 -21.93
C ILE A 172 -20.08 -8.80 -20.78
N ILE A 173 -20.43 -9.89 -20.08
CA ILE A 173 -19.60 -10.44 -19.00
C ILE A 173 -18.22 -10.86 -19.53
N GLU A 174 -18.17 -11.58 -20.66
CA GLU A 174 -16.90 -12.02 -21.25
C GLU A 174 -16.02 -10.85 -21.71
N GLN A 175 -16.63 -9.78 -22.23
CA GLN A 175 -15.91 -8.58 -22.65
C GLN A 175 -15.50 -7.66 -21.48
N THR A 176 -16.10 -7.84 -20.30
CA THR A 176 -15.80 -7.03 -19.12
C THR A 176 -14.61 -7.63 -18.37
N GLU A 177 -13.52 -6.88 -18.27
CA GLU A 177 -12.35 -7.32 -17.49
C GLU A 177 -12.70 -7.52 -16.00
N PRO A 178 -12.17 -8.56 -15.35
CA PRO A 178 -12.33 -8.72 -13.91
C PRO A 178 -11.78 -7.52 -13.15
N PHE A 179 -12.53 -7.09 -12.14
CA PHE A 179 -12.11 -6.03 -11.25
C PHE A 179 -10.77 -6.38 -10.60
N GLN A 180 -9.78 -5.56 -10.87
CA GLN A 180 -8.48 -5.69 -10.24
C GLN A 180 -8.47 -4.91 -8.93
N LEU A 181 -7.95 -5.48 -7.85
CA LEU A 181 -7.87 -4.83 -6.53
C LEU A 181 -7.19 -3.45 -6.56
N ASN A 182 -6.45 -3.18 -7.63
CA ASN A 182 -5.77 -1.93 -7.91
C ASN A 182 -6.16 -1.37 -9.30
N GLY A 183 -7.23 -1.86 -9.89
CA GLY A 183 -7.73 -1.42 -11.19
C GLY A 183 -8.63 -0.19 -11.05
N HIS A 184 -8.29 0.86 -11.77
CA HIS A 184 -9.17 1.98 -12.02
C HIS A 184 -10.30 1.51 -12.95
N ASP A 185 -11.54 1.84 -12.63
CA ASP A 185 -12.66 1.66 -13.55
C ASP A 185 -12.56 2.70 -14.70
N PRO A 186 -12.26 2.28 -15.95
CA PRO A 186 -12.08 3.23 -17.05
C PRO A 186 -13.33 4.04 -17.41
N ALA A 187 -14.49 3.74 -16.83
CA ALA A 187 -15.75 4.47 -17.07
C ALA A 187 -16.03 5.57 -16.02
N SER A 188 -15.16 5.78 -15.02
CA SER A 188 -15.36 6.80 -13.99
C SER A 188 -14.73 8.17 -14.32
N ASN A 189 -14.61 8.52 -15.61
CA ASN A 189 -14.24 9.88 -16.04
C ASN A 189 -15.43 10.82 -15.87
N GLY A 190 -15.72 11.21 -14.64
CA GLY A 190 -16.65 12.27 -14.28
C GLY A 190 -16.02 13.13 -13.19
N HIS A 191 -15.95 14.42 -13.46
CA HIS A 191 -15.57 15.45 -12.51
C HIS A 191 -16.50 15.42 -11.29
N ASP A 192 -16.14 14.64 -10.25
CA ASP A 192 -16.76 14.79 -8.95
C ASP A 192 -15.78 15.49 -8.01
N THR A 193 -15.89 16.81 -7.97
CA THR A 193 -15.45 17.64 -6.85
C THR A 193 -16.42 17.45 -5.66
N GLU A 194 -16.92 16.23 -5.43
CA GLU A 194 -17.74 15.97 -4.26
C GLU A 194 -16.88 15.85 -3.02
N ASP A 195 -17.33 16.55 -2.00
CA ASP A 195 -16.82 16.61 -0.64
C ASP A 195 -16.23 15.26 -0.19
N TRP A 196 -14.92 15.22 -0.01
CA TRP A 196 -14.25 14.09 0.62
C TRP A 196 -14.92 13.75 1.94
N LYS A 197 -15.70 12.66 1.97
CA LYS A 197 -16.21 12.07 3.20
C LYS A 197 -15.21 11.02 3.67
N PRO A 198 -14.72 11.10 4.91
CA PRO A 198 -13.86 10.06 5.45
C PRO A 198 -14.58 8.71 5.36
N PRO A 199 -13.89 7.61 5.07
CA PRO A 199 -14.50 6.29 5.12
C PRO A 199 -15.10 6.09 6.51
N PRO A 200 -16.26 5.41 6.62
CA PRO A 200 -16.87 5.13 7.92
C PRO A 200 -15.85 4.39 8.80
N TRP A 201 -15.85 4.70 10.08
CA TRP A 201 -14.98 4.01 11.03
C TRP A 201 -15.34 2.53 11.04
N THR A 202 -14.37 1.67 10.76
CA THR A 202 -14.53 0.24 10.94
C THR A 202 -14.19 -0.10 12.37
N LEU A 203 -15.14 -0.68 13.09
CA LEU A 203 -14.90 -1.26 14.41
C LEU A 203 -14.59 -2.74 14.22
N ASP A 204 -13.48 -3.20 14.79
CA ASP A 204 -13.15 -4.62 14.86
C ASP A 204 -13.08 -5.05 16.33
N HIS A 205 -13.40 -6.31 16.58
CA HIS A 205 -13.37 -6.90 17.90
C HIS A 205 -12.10 -7.73 18.07
N LEU A 206 -11.33 -7.50 19.14
CA LEU A 206 -10.06 -8.18 19.36
C LEU A 206 -10.17 -9.71 19.32
N ALA A 207 -11.31 -10.25 19.78
CA ALA A 207 -11.57 -11.69 19.71
C ALA A 207 -11.60 -12.25 18.27
N ASN A 208 -11.87 -11.44 17.26
CA ASN A 208 -11.84 -11.86 15.85
C ASN A 208 -10.42 -12.20 15.38
N TRP A 209 -9.41 -11.78 16.13
CA TRP A 209 -8.00 -12.01 15.84
C TRP A 209 -7.42 -13.20 16.61
N ALA A 210 -8.20 -13.82 17.51
CA ALA A 210 -7.75 -14.98 18.25
C ALA A 210 -7.43 -16.15 17.29
N GLY A 211 -6.19 -16.63 17.33
CA GLY A 211 -5.71 -17.72 16.47
C GLY A 211 -5.45 -17.33 15.01
N ARG A 212 -5.57 -16.05 14.63
CA ARG A 212 -5.18 -15.57 13.29
C ARG A 212 -3.73 -15.14 13.28
N LEU A 213 -3.01 -15.51 12.22
CA LEU A 213 -1.70 -14.96 11.93
C LEU A 213 -1.86 -13.49 11.53
N ILE A 214 -1.28 -12.59 12.31
CA ILE A 214 -1.20 -11.18 11.96
C ILE A 214 -0.12 -11.06 10.89
N PRO A 215 -0.42 -10.49 9.69
CA PRO A 215 0.59 -10.27 8.66
C PRO A 215 1.74 -9.43 9.22
N ALA A 216 2.97 -9.81 8.91
CA ALA A 216 4.11 -8.98 9.25
C ALA A 216 4.02 -7.65 8.50
N ARG A 217 4.60 -6.61 9.10
CA ARG A 217 4.71 -5.31 8.45
C ARG A 217 5.60 -5.41 7.23
N GLU A 218 5.12 -4.88 6.13
CA GLU A 218 5.91 -4.75 4.91
C GLU A 218 6.75 -3.47 4.93
N TRP A 219 7.94 -3.55 4.35
CA TRP A 219 8.92 -2.48 4.29
C TRP A 219 9.46 -2.31 2.88
N ILE A 220 9.73 -1.09 2.49
CA ILE A 220 10.59 -0.82 1.34
C ILE A 220 12.06 -0.93 1.78
N MET A 221 12.39 -0.36 2.93
CA MET A 221 13.68 -0.49 3.59
C MET A 221 13.41 -0.85 5.05
N GLU A 222 13.81 -2.05 5.46
CA GLU A 222 13.46 -2.62 6.77
C GLU A 222 13.82 -1.67 7.91
N ASP A 223 12.89 -1.45 8.82
CA ASP A 223 12.97 -0.52 9.96
C ASP A 223 13.05 0.98 9.60
N TRP A 224 13.25 1.35 8.32
CA TRP A 224 13.44 2.74 7.89
C TRP A 224 12.27 3.30 7.10
N ILE A 225 11.77 2.56 6.10
CA ILE A 225 10.71 3.02 5.19
C ILE A 225 9.58 1.98 5.17
N PRO A 226 8.54 2.16 6.02
CA PRO A 226 7.40 1.25 6.04
C PRO A 226 6.52 1.42 4.80
N ARG A 227 6.01 0.32 4.26
CA ARG A 227 4.97 0.32 3.23
C ARG A 227 3.63 0.74 3.81
N GLY A 228 2.76 1.38 3.02
CA GLY A 228 1.46 1.86 3.47
C GLY A 228 1.51 3.09 4.39
N GLN A 229 2.63 3.82 4.41
CA GLN A 229 2.85 4.98 5.28
C GLN A 229 3.68 6.05 4.59
N THR A 230 3.57 7.28 5.10
CA THR A 230 4.39 8.41 4.68
C THR A 230 5.63 8.53 5.55
N THR A 231 6.80 8.63 4.92
CA THR A 231 8.11 8.86 5.55
C THR A 231 8.62 10.24 5.18
N GLY A 232 9.03 11.04 6.16
CA GLY A 232 9.68 12.33 5.94
C GLY A 232 11.20 12.20 5.89
N LEU A 233 11.85 12.78 4.88
CA LEU A 233 13.29 12.95 4.78
C LEU A 233 13.66 14.42 4.99
N TYR A 234 14.24 14.76 6.12
CA TYR A 234 14.61 16.11 6.48
C TYR A 234 16.12 16.34 6.27
N GLY A 235 16.47 17.52 5.83
CA GLY A 235 17.88 17.94 5.70
C GLY A 235 17.98 19.36 5.18
N VAL A 236 19.03 20.06 5.55
CA VAL A 236 19.29 21.44 5.07
C VAL A 236 19.53 21.47 3.56
N SER A 237 19.49 22.65 2.95
CA SER A 237 19.89 22.80 1.54
C SER A 237 21.35 22.36 1.37
N GLY A 238 21.67 21.72 0.24
CA GLY A 238 23.03 21.29 -0.09
C GLY A 238 23.47 19.94 0.49
N VAL A 239 22.64 19.24 1.30
CA VAL A 239 22.98 17.87 1.77
C VAL A 239 22.71 16.77 0.77
N TYR A 240 22.27 17.11 -0.46
CA TYR A 240 22.01 16.19 -1.57
C TYR A 240 20.76 15.31 -1.39
N LYS A 241 19.66 15.83 -0.77
CA LYS A 241 18.40 15.08 -0.57
C LYS A 241 17.83 14.50 -1.88
N SER A 242 17.70 15.32 -2.93
CA SER A 242 17.17 14.87 -4.23
C SER A 242 18.03 13.75 -4.83
N THR A 243 19.36 13.87 -4.76
CA THR A 243 20.28 12.80 -5.20
C THR A 243 20.11 11.52 -4.39
N PHE A 244 19.93 11.64 -3.07
CA PHE A 244 19.65 10.51 -2.18
C PHE A 244 18.33 9.82 -2.57
N LEU A 245 17.27 10.58 -2.85
CA LEU A 245 15.97 10.06 -3.26
C LEU A 245 16.02 9.39 -4.64
N ILE A 246 16.74 9.96 -5.61
CA ILE A 246 16.96 9.34 -6.93
C ILE A 246 17.70 8.01 -6.77
N GLN A 247 18.73 7.96 -5.91
CA GLN A 247 19.48 6.74 -5.64
C GLN A 247 18.63 5.68 -4.91
N LEU A 248 17.78 6.09 -3.98
CA LEU A 248 16.79 5.24 -3.32
C LEU A 248 15.83 4.61 -4.34
N MET A 249 15.30 5.42 -5.27
CA MET A 249 14.44 4.94 -6.35
C MET A 249 15.15 3.96 -7.27
N ILE A 250 16.39 4.23 -7.67
CA ILE A 250 17.19 3.33 -8.51
C ILE A 250 17.44 2.01 -7.78
N ALA A 251 17.81 2.07 -6.51
CA ALA A 251 18.05 0.88 -5.70
C ALA A 251 16.77 0.04 -5.56
N ALA A 252 15.62 0.67 -5.31
CA ALA A 252 14.33 -0.01 -5.23
C ALA A 252 13.89 -0.62 -6.57
N ALA A 253 14.05 0.09 -7.68
CA ALA A 253 13.70 -0.45 -9.00
C ALA A 253 14.57 -1.63 -9.41
N ALA A 254 15.86 -1.62 -9.02
CA ALA A 254 16.83 -2.66 -9.37
C ALA A 254 16.95 -3.79 -8.34
N GLY A 255 16.35 -3.65 -7.13
CA GLY A 255 16.52 -4.60 -6.04
C GLY A 255 17.94 -4.64 -5.47
N LEU A 256 18.62 -3.48 -5.43
CA LEU A 256 19.97 -3.35 -4.90
C LEU A 256 19.94 -3.02 -3.40
N ASN A 257 21.06 -3.26 -2.73
CA ASN A 257 21.23 -2.70 -1.38
C ASN A 257 21.39 -1.18 -1.46
N PHE A 258 20.72 -0.48 -0.54
CA PHE A 258 20.79 0.96 -0.40
C PHE A 258 21.32 1.32 0.98
N CYS A 259 22.34 2.20 1.05
CA CYS A 259 23.01 2.54 2.31
C CYS A 259 23.51 1.32 3.11
N GLY A 260 23.87 0.25 2.43
CA GLY A 260 24.29 -1.02 3.06
C GLY A 260 23.15 -1.92 3.54
N LEU A 261 21.90 -1.51 3.37
CA LEU A 261 20.70 -2.26 3.77
C LEU A 261 19.96 -2.84 2.56
N PRO A 262 19.34 -4.01 2.72
CA PRO A 262 18.47 -4.56 1.68
C PRO A 262 17.23 -3.68 1.49
N ILE A 263 16.83 -3.51 0.22
CA ILE A 263 15.63 -2.78 -0.15
C ILE A 263 14.70 -3.69 -0.97
N ALA A 264 13.39 -3.53 -0.81
CA ALA A 264 12.41 -4.26 -1.60
C ALA A 264 12.52 -3.83 -3.08
N GLN A 265 12.52 -4.81 -3.99
CA GLN A 265 12.43 -4.52 -5.42
C GLN A 265 11.00 -4.22 -5.79
N VAL A 266 10.73 -2.98 -6.21
CA VAL A 266 9.38 -2.49 -6.54
C VAL A 266 9.42 -1.49 -7.70
N PRO A 267 8.33 -1.32 -8.44
CA PRO A 267 8.18 -0.18 -9.34
C PRO A 267 8.22 1.13 -8.55
N VAL A 268 8.81 2.16 -9.12
CA VAL A 268 9.01 3.44 -8.45
C VAL A 268 8.40 4.59 -9.24
N TYR A 269 7.93 5.61 -8.53
CA TYR A 269 7.39 6.83 -9.09
C TYR A 269 7.91 8.04 -8.32
N GLY A 270 8.42 9.07 -9.01
CA GLY A 270 8.96 10.27 -8.39
C GLY A 270 8.50 11.56 -9.04
N LEU A 271 8.16 12.58 -8.26
CA LEU A 271 7.92 13.94 -8.71
C LEU A 271 8.93 14.89 -8.05
N PHE A 272 9.57 15.71 -8.88
CA PHE A 272 10.61 16.64 -8.46
C PHE A 272 10.18 18.08 -8.82
N CYS A 273 10.05 18.95 -7.83
CA CYS A 273 9.59 20.32 -8.03
C CYS A 273 10.73 21.32 -8.26
N GLU A 274 11.93 21.00 -7.77
CA GLU A 274 13.10 21.88 -7.89
C GLU A 274 14.07 21.46 -9.01
N ASP A 275 14.03 20.21 -9.45
CA ASP A 275 14.94 19.66 -10.47
C ASP A 275 14.22 19.47 -11.82
N THR A 276 14.83 19.91 -12.91
CA THR A 276 14.35 19.61 -14.27
C THR A 276 14.55 18.13 -14.60
N ILE A 277 13.84 17.64 -15.64
CA ILE A 277 14.00 16.25 -16.11
C ILE A 277 15.47 15.94 -16.43
N GLU A 278 16.18 16.88 -17.10
CA GLU A 278 17.57 16.69 -17.45
C GLU A 278 18.48 16.59 -16.22
N GLU A 279 18.19 17.34 -15.14
CA GLU A 279 18.99 17.26 -13.92
C GLU A 279 18.76 15.94 -13.18
N VAL A 280 17.52 15.47 -13.08
CA VAL A 280 17.21 14.14 -12.56
C VAL A 280 17.93 13.05 -13.36
N VAL A 281 17.92 13.15 -14.70
CA VAL A 281 18.62 12.21 -15.59
C VAL A 281 20.14 12.27 -15.40
N ARG A 282 20.75 13.47 -15.30
CA ARG A 282 22.20 13.59 -15.05
C ARG A 282 22.63 12.89 -13.76
N ARG A 283 21.83 13.03 -12.68
CA ARG A 283 22.10 12.34 -11.42
C ARG A 283 21.89 10.84 -11.57
N ALA A 284 20.80 10.42 -12.21
CA ALA A 284 20.52 9.02 -12.46
C ALA A 284 21.62 8.33 -13.29
N ILE A 285 22.20 9.01 -14.31
CA ILE A 285 23.33 8.49 -15.10
C ILE A 285 24.52 8.17 -14.20
N ARG A 286 24.94 9.10 -13.34
CA ARG A 286 26.07 8.88 -12.44
C ARG A 286 25.84 7.70 -11.51
N ILE A 287 24.63 7.61 -10.93
CA ILE A 287 24.24 6.55 -10.01
C ILE A 287 24.21 5.19 -10.72
N THR A 288 23.61 5.11 -11.90
CA THR A 288 23.53 3.85 -12.66
C THR A 288 24.89 3.41 -13.17
N GLN A 289 25.75 4.33 -13.60
CA GLN A 289 27.13 4.04 -13.97
C GLN A 289 27.92 3.46 -12.78
N PHE A 290 27.75 4.03 -11.61
CA PHE A 290 28.38 3.51 -10.39
C PHE A 290 27.96 2.07 -10.08
N TYR A 291 26.68 1.73 -10.26
CA TYR A 291 26.18 0.38 -10.05
C TYR A 291 26.39 -0.55 -11.27
N GLY A 292 26.93 -0.07 -12.38
CA GLY A 292 27.10 -0.85 -13.61
C GLY A 292 25.76 -1.26 -14.26
N LEU A 293 24.76 -0.41 -14.16
CA LEU A 293 23.39 -0.65 -14.63
C LEU A 293 23.14 0.04 -15.98
N ASP A 294 22.29 -0.59 -16.78
CA ASP A 294 21.81 -0.04 -18.06
C ASP A 294 20.41 0.54 -17.89
N PHE A 295 20.16 1.76 -18.38
CA PHE A 295 18.85 2.43 -18.33
C PHE A 295 17.72 1.62 -18.96
N ILE A 296 18.00 0.89 -20.02
CA ILE A 296 17.00 0.04 -20.70
C ILE A 296 16.41 -1.04 -19.76
N ARG A 297 17.12 -1.35 -18.69
CA ARG A 297 16.68 -2.33 -17.68
C ARG A 297 15.77 -1.80 -16.60
N PHE A 298 15.31 -0.53 -16.69
CA PHE A 298 14.43 0.11 -15.72
C PHE A 298 13.03 0.43 -16.29
N PRO A 299 12.27 -0.54 -16.81
CA PRO A 299 10.92 -0.26 -17.29
C PRO A 299 9.97 0.21 -16.17
N ASN A 300 10.33 -0.03 -14.91
CA ASN A 300 9.54 0.29 -13.73
C ASN A 300 10.03 1.54 -12.98
N PHE A 301 10.80 2.41 -13.62
CA PHE A 301 11.29 3.66 -13.06
C PHE A 301 10.59 4.84 -13.74
N HIS A 302 9.62 5.42 -13.04
CA HIS A 302 8.82 6.54 -13.54
C HIS A 302 9.14 7.80 -12.75
N PHE A 303 9.30 8.91 -13.42
CA PHE A 303 9.54 10.18 -12.76
C PHE A 303 9.04 11.35 -13.62
N GLY A 304 8.77 12.49 -12.99
CA GLY A 304 8.39 13.73 -13.62
C GLY A 304 9.02 14.94 -12.93
N SER A 305 9.15 16.04 -13.67
CA SER A 305 9.53 17.34 -13.14
C SER A 305 8.31 18.23 -13.12
N LEU A 306 8.14 18.96 -12.03
CA LEU A 306 7.11 19.99 -11.88
C LEU A 306 7.72 21.40 -11.90
N VAL A 307 8.96 21.56 -12.33
CA VAL A 307 9.60 22.87 -12.51
C VAL A 307 8.78 23.71 -13.50
N GLY A 308 8.32 24.88 -13.05
CA GLY A 308 7.47 25.77 -13.84
C GLY A 308 5.98 25.40 -13.86
N VAL A 309 5.56 24.35 -13.17
CA VAL A 309 4.15 24.01 -12.98
C VAL A 309 3.60 24.82 -11.82
N MET A 310 2.59 25.66 -12.10
CA MET A 310 2.00 26.57 -11.09
C MET A 310 1.00 25.88 -10.16
N ASP A 311 0.44 24.77 -10.57
CA ASP A 311 -0.65 24.06 -9.88
C ASP A 311 -0.21 22.65 -9.44
N SER A 312 0.87 22.59 -8.65
CA SER A 312 1.45 21.34 -8.16
C SER A 312 0.82 20.82 -6.85
N GLU A 313 -0.01 21.63 -6.19
CA GLU A 313 -0.56 21.29 -4.89
C GLU A 313 -1.54 20.12 -4.97
N LEU A 314 -1.40 19.19 -4.02
CA LEU A 314 -2.31 18.06 -3.83
C LEU A 314 -3.48 18.42 -2.91
N LEU A 315 -3.32 19.41 -2.05
CA LEU A 315 -4.34 19.88 -1.12
C LEU A 315 -4.23 21.38 -0.93
N ARG A 316 -5.35 22.08 -1.05
CA ARG A 316 -5.47 23.53 -0.82
C ARG A 316 -6.36 23.83 0.38
N PHE A 317 -6.12 24.95 1.04
CA PHE A 317 -6.91 25.44 2.17
C PHE A 317 -7.43 26.83 1.88
N ASP A 318 -8.72 27.03 2.15
CA ASP A 318 -9.38 28.30 2.06
C ASP A 318 -10.27 28.55 3.32
N HIS A 319 -11.08 29.60 3.30
CA HIS A 319 -11.98 29.95 4.42
C HIS A 319 -13.14 28.95 4.59
N GLU A 320 -13.45 28.12 3.59
CA GLU A 320 -14.47 27.08 3.65
C GLU A 320 -13.91 25.73 4.16
N GLY A 321 -12.58 25.58 4.19
CA GLY A 321 -11.93 24.38 4.69
C GLY A 321 -10.75 23.93 3.83
N HIS A 322 -10.76 22.68 3.40
CA HIS A 322 -9.74 22.12 2.49
C HIS A 322 -10.40 21.48 1.28
N LYS A 323 -9.72 21.60 0.15
CA LYS A 323 -10.13 21.02 -1.13
C LYS A 323 -8.93 20.31 -1.76
N PHE A 324 -9.18 19.25 -2.53
CA PHE A 324 -8.12 18.64 -3.32
C PHE A 324 -7.56 19.65 -4.32
N GLY A 325 -6.23 19.68 -4.41
CA GLY A 325 -5.53 20.52 -5.36
C GLY A 325 -5.59 19.95 -6.79
N PRO A 326 -5.20 20.75 -7.80
CA PRO A 326 -5.27 20.33 -9.20
C PRO A 326 -4.45 19.08 -9.52
N ALA A 327 -3.32 18.92 -8.87
CA ALA A 327 -2.44 17.77 -9.09
C ALA A 327 -2.93 16.46 -8.43
N TYR A 328 -3.92 16.53 -7.53
CA TYR A 328 -4.35 15.34 -6.76
C TYR A 328 -4.89 14.22 -7.65
N GLN A 329 -5.85 14.52 -8.52
CA GLN A 329 -6.47 13.51 -9.38
C GLN A 329 -5.46 12.92 -10.36
N LEU A 330 -4.62 13.76 -10.98
CA LEU A 330 -3.58 13.29 -11.88
C LEU A 330 -2.60 12.33 -11.17
N LEU A 331 -2.21 12.64 -9.93
CA LEU A 331 -1.37 11.74 -9.13
C LEU A 331 -2.08 10.40 -8.90
N GLN A 332 -3.36 10.41 -8.51
CA GLN A 332 -4.14 9.19 -8.29
C GLN A 332 -4.20 8.32 -9.53
N ASP A 333 -4.48 8.90 -10.70
CA ASP A 333 -4.58 8.19 -11.97
C ASP A 333 -3.24 7.56 -12.39
N GLN A 334 -2.14 8.29 -12.19
CA GLN A 334 -0.81 7.79 -12.47
C GLN A 334 -0.41 6.65 -11.51
N LEU A 335 -0.70 6.79 -10.22
CA LEU A 335 -0.41 5.74 -9.23
C LEU A 335 -1.26 4.48 -9.50
N ALA A 336 -2.51 4.64 -9.90
CA ALA A 336 -3.39 3.52 -10.27
C ALA A 336 -2.86 2.76 -11.49
N THR A 337 -2.31 3.48 -12.48
CA THR A 337 -1.76 2.91 -13.71
C THR A 337 -0.42 2.23 -13.47
N ILE A 338 0.52 2.93 -12.81
CA ILE A 338 1.92 2.49 -12.63
C ILE A 338 2.03 1.46 -11.50
N ARG A 339 1.20 1.58 -10.45
CA ARG A 339 1.22 0.75 -9.24
C ARG A 339 2.60 0.69 -8.58
N PRO A 340 3.19 1.83 -8.25
CA PRO A 340 4.50 1.85 -7.64
C PRO A 340 4.44 1.30 -6.21
N GLY A 341 5.48 0.58 -5.78
CA GLY A 341 5.67 0.25 -4.37
C GLY A 341 6.33 1.39 -3.59
N LEU A 342 7.03 2.29 -4.29
CA LEU A 342 7.67 3.47 -3.71
C LEU A 342 7.33 4.72 -4.52
N VAL A 343 6.82 5.74 -3.82
CA VAL A 343 6.55 7.08 -4.35
C VAL A 343 7.48 8.08 -3.67
N VAL A 344 8.09 8.96 -4.45
CA VAL A 344 8.94 10.06 -3.98
C VAL A 344 8.32 11.39 -4.36
N LEU A 345 8.18 12.30 -3.39
CA LEU A 345 7.71 13.67 -3.57
C LEU A 345 8.79 14.65 -3.05
N ASP A 346 9.44 15.35 -3.97
CA ASP A 346 10.54 16.26 -3.68
C ASP A 346 10.24 17.67 -4.27
N THR A 347 9.80 18.66 -3.48
CA THR A 347 9.75 18.72 -2.03
C THR A 347 8.32 18.80 -1.49
N LEU A 348 8.14 18.46 -0.21
CA LEU A 348 6.82 18.44 0.45
C LEU A 348 6.07 19.78 0.39
N PRO A 349 6.71 20.95 0.60
CA PRO A 349 6.06 22.26 0.51
C PRO A 349 5.35 22.51 -0.82
N ASP A 350 5.93 22.07 -1.93
CA ASP A 350 5.39 22.31 -3.27
C ASP A 350 4.06 21.59 -3.54
N PHE A 351 3.79 20.55 -2.78
CA PHE A 351 2.55 19.78 -2.86
C PHE A 351 1.49 20.24 -1.85
N PHE A 352 1.84 21.19 -0.96
CA PHE A 352 1.01 21.62 0.15
C PHE A 352 0.54 23.07 -0.01
N GLY A 353 -0.67 23.27 -0.51
CA GLY A 353 -1.29 24.60 -0.68
C GLY A 353 -1.92 25.15 0.60
N GLY A 354 -1.24 25.06 1.74
CA GLY A 354 -1.69 25.54 3.04
C GLY A 354 -0.60 26.27 3.82
N ASN A 355 -0.90 26.62 5.06
CA ASN A 355 0.06 27.24 5.96
C ASN A 355 0.88 26.14 6.68
N GLU A 356 2.17 26.08 6.40
CA GLU A 356 3.09 25.09 7.00
C GLU A 356 3.21 25.21 8.53
N ILE A 357 2.88 26.35 9.12
CA ILE A 357 2.91 26.56 10.57
C ILE A 357 1.60 26.07 11.21
N ASP A 358 0.52 25.96 10.46
CA ASP A 358 -0.77 25.50 10.95
C ASP A 358 -0.77 23.97 11.19
N ARG A 359 -0.81 23.57 12.46
CA ARG A 359 -0.80 22.16 12.89
C ARG A 359 -2.00 21.37 12.36
N ARG A 360 -3.16 21.99 12.18
CA ARG A 360 -4.35 21.32 11.69
C ARG A 360 -4.22 21.04 10.20
N GLN A 361 -3.84 22.05 9.42
CA GLN A 361 -3.69 21.92 7.99
C GLN A 361 -2.61 20.90 7.63
N THR A 362 -1.44 20.98 8.24
CA THR A 362 -0.36 20.01 8.03
C THR A 362 -0.76 18.59 8.45
N SER A 363 -1.51 18.44 9.55
CA SER A 363 -2.02 17.12 9.98
C SER A 363 -3.01 16.52 8.98
N ILE A 364 -3.86 17.34 8.35
CA ILE A 364 -4.80 16.90 7.32
C ILE A 364 -4.03 16.45 6.08
N PHE A 365 -3.02 17.21 5.66
CA PHE A 365 -2.20 16.89 4.51
C PHE A 365 -1.44 15.56 4.68
N ILE A 366 -0.79 15.35 5.82
CA ILE A 366 -0.10 14.06 6.08
C ILE A 366 -1.08 12.88 6.11
N ARG A 367 -2.28 13.05 6.69
CA ARG A 367 -3.32 12.01 6.61
C ARG A 367 -3.77 11.72 5.19
N MET A 368 -3.83 12.73 4.32
CA MET A 368 -4.13 12.53 2.90
C MET A 368 -3.02 11.69 2.24
N LEU A 369 -1.74 11.99 2.47
CA LEU A 369 -0.63 11.21 1.95
C LEU A 369 -0.65 9.76 2.48
N ASP A 370 -0.90 9.57 3.78
CA ASP A 370 -1.05 8.22 4.36
C ASP A 370 -2.22 7.47 3.72
N ARG A 371 -3.32 8.14 3.42
CA ARG A 371 -4.44 7.53 2.69
C ARG A 371 -4.04 7.11 1.28
N ILE A 372 -3.34 7.98 0.53
CA ILE A 372 -2.80 7.62 -0.80
C ILE A 372 -1.90 6.39 -0.68
N SER A 373 -0.99 6.40 0.28
CA SER A 373 -0.08 5.30 0.55
C SER A 373 -0.79 3.96 0.81
N MET A 374 -1.85 3.98 1.62
CA MET A 374 -2.66 2.79 1.89
C MET A 374 -3.51 2.36 0.70
N LEU A 375 -4.10 3.32 -0.03
CA LEU A 375 -4.98 3.03 -1.18
C LEU A 375 -4.22 2.36 -2.32
N HIS A 376 -3.01 2.84 -2.59
CA HIS A 376 -2.14 2.32 -3.68
C HIS A 376 -1.12 1.30 -3.20
N ASP A 377 -1.19 0.89 -1.92
CA ASP A 377 -0.27 -0.09 -1.31
C ASP A 377 1.20 0.23 -1.59
N CYS A 378 1.59 1.49 -1.37
CA CYS A 378 2.94 1.99 -1.59
C CYS A 378 3.52 2.66 -0.33
N ALA A 379 4.82 2.88 -0.29
CA ALA A 379 5.44 3.82 0.64
C ALA A 379 5.56 5.18 -0.05
N ILE A 380 5.27 6.26 0.66
CA ILE A 380 5.53 7.63 0.19
C ILE A 380 6.71 8.19 0.97
N VAL A 381 7.73 8.69 0.27
CA VAL A 381 8.86 9.41 0.88
C VAL A 381 8.83 10.84 0.39
N CYS A 382 8.70 11.79 1.33
CA CYS A 382 8.69 13.22 1.04
C CYS A 382 9.95 13.89 1.59
N SER A 383 10.63 14.71 0.79
CA SER A 383 11.71 15.57 1.30
C SER A 383 11.17 16.89 1.86
N ALA A 384 11.82 17.39 2.90
CA ALA A 384 11.51 18.69 3.47
C ALA A 384 12.75 19.34 4.08
N HIS A 385 12.68 20.67 4.29
CA HIS A 385 13.69 21.40 5.04
C HIS A 385 13.37 21.39 6.55
N PRO A 386 14.36 21.25 7.42
CA PRO A 386 14.16 21.38 8.86
C PRO A 386 13.93 22.85 9.22
N SER A 387 13.16 23.09 10.29
CA SER A 387 13.00 24.42 10.85
C SER A 387 14.30 24.95 11.48
N MET A 388 14.35 26.27 11.73
CA MET A 388 15.48 26.87 12.46
C MET A 388 15.69 26.23 13.84
N ARG A 389 14.59 25.96 14.58
CA ARG A 389 14.66 25.26 15.88
C ARG A 389 15.12 23.80 15.75
N GLY A 390 14.67 23.12 14.70
CA GLY A 390 15.07 21.74 14.42
C GLY A 390 16.56 21.63 14.11
N ARG A 391 17.13 22.67 13.49
CA ARG A 391 18.57 22.75 13.23
C ARG A 391 19.36 22.93 14.52
N SER A 392 19.03 23.96 15.32
CA SER A 392 19.76 24.27 16.54
C SER A 392 19.67 23.19 17.61
N SER A 393 18.60 22.40 17.62
CA SER A 393 18.44 21.28 18.56
C SER A 393 19.07 19.96 18.08
N GLY A 394 19.68 19.91 16.89
CA GLY A 394 20.19 18.69 16.27
C GLY A 394 19.11 17.64 15.91
N ARG A 395 17.83 18.02 16.08
CA ARG A 395 16.69 17.11 15.79
C ARG A 395 16.30 17.09 14.32
N PHE A 396 16.73 18.07 13.53
CA PHE A 396 16.41 18.24 12.10
C PHE A 396 14.90 18.06 11.80
N ASP A 397 14.05 18.52 12.72
CA ASP A 397 12.60 18.43 12.58
C ASP A 397 12.03 19.67 11.87
N SER A 398 10.79 19.57 11.40
CA SER A 398 10.11 20.69 10.73
C SER A 398 9.75 21.85 11.67
N GLY A 399 9.92 21.68 12.99
CA GLY A 399 9.42 22.62 14.00
C GLY A 399 7.90 22.69 14.06
N ASN A 400 7.21 22.00 13.16
CA ASN A 400 5.77 21.88 13.15
C ASN A 400 5.34 20.54 13.77
N THR A 401 4.83 20.63 15.00
CA THR A 401 4.36 19.44 15.73
C THR A 401 3.17 18.74 15.04
N GLY A 402 2.51 19.38 14.07
CA GLY A 402 1.48 18.76 13.23
C GLY A 402 2.07 17.73 12.29
N ILE A 403 3.16 18.05 11.60
CA ILE A 403 3.90 17.11 10.74
C ILE A 403 4.59 16.04 11.59
N GLU A 404 5.32 16.48 12.62
CA GLU A 404 6.11 15.60 13.48
C GLU A 404 5.27 14.53 14.21
N GLY A 405 4.09 14.92 14.69
CA GLY A 405 3.18 14.03 15.41
C GLY A 405 2.41 13.05 14.51
N LYS A 406 2.38 13.27 13.19
CA LYS A 406 1.60 12.46 12.24
C LYS A 406 2.45 11.53 11.40
N MET A 407 3.62 11.93 10.96
CA MET A 407 4.53 11.05 10.25
C MET A 407 5.03 9.93 11.16
N ARG A 408 4.79 8.70 10.76
CA ARG A 408 5.15 7.49 11.52
C ARG A 408 6.62 7.12 11.39
N ALA A 409 7.29 7.56 10.32
CA ALA A 409 8.71 7.42 10.12
C ALA A 409 9.32 8.77 9.71
N ARG A 410 10.42 9.16 10.33
CA ARG A 410 11.15 10.38 10.00
C ARG A 410 12.63 10.10 9.95
N LEU A 411 13.24 10.52 8.87
CA LEU A 411 14.67 10.41 8.60
C LEU A 411 15.27 11.80 8.51
N SER A 412 16.51 11.96 8.93
CA SER A 412 17.29 13.15 8.64
C SER A 412 18.58 12.79 7.94
N LEU A 413 18.93 13.59 6.94
CA LEU A 413 20.20 13.54 6.24
C LEU A 413 20.96 14.85 6.54
N HIS A 414 22.12 14.73 7.18
CA HIS A 414 22.87 15.90 7.66
C HIS A 414 24.38 15.69 7.61
N ASP A 415 25.14 16.77 7.72
CA ASP A 415 26.59 16.73 7.84
C ASP A 415 27.03 16.21 9.22
N PRO A 416 28.18 15.50 9.34
CA PRO A 416 28.79 15.23 10.61
C PRO A 416 29.18 16.56 11.29
N GLY A 417 28.66 16.84 12.43
CA GLY A 417 28.89 18.12 13.15
C GLY A 417 27.68 19.08 13.08
N ASP A 418 26.66 18.76 12.27
CA ASP A 418 25.39 19.43 12.38
C ASP A 418 24.73 19.08 13.72
N GLY A 419 24.34 20.11 14.50
CA GLY A 419 23.71 19.91 15.81
C GLY A 419 24.59 20.17 17.01
N ASN A 420 25.87 20.53 16.83
CA ASN A 420 26.64 21.12 17.92
C ASN A 420 26.22 22.58 18.10
N GLU A 421 25.62 22.90 19.23
CA GLU A 421 25.06 24.21 19.57
C GLU A 421 26.12 25.34 19.69
N ASP A 422 27.40 25.03 19.53
CA ASP A 422 28.50 25.93 19.99
C ASP A 422 29.23 26.70 18.85
N ASP A 423 28.89 26.49 17.61
CA ASP A 423 29.72 27.05 16.53
C ASP A 423 29.35 28.47 16.09
N GLY A 424 28.24 29.06 16.51
CA GLY A 424 27.84 30.45 16.18
C GLY A 424 27.80 30.78 14.67
N GLU A 425 27.96 29.76 13.81
CA GLU A 425 28.08 29.89 12.36
C GLU A 425 26.76 30.25 11.73
N SER A 426 26.69 31.32 10.95
CA SER A 426 25.52 31.70 10.20
C SER A 426 25.23 30.70 9.06
N PRO A 427 23.99 30.60 8.57
CA PRO A 427 23.65 29.75 7.41
C PRO A 427 24.51 30.06 6.17
N GLU A 428 24.92 31.31 5.99
CA GLU A 428 25.75 31.74 4.86
C GLU A 428 27.20 31.32 5.02
N GLU A 429 27.78 31.49 6.22
CA GLU A 429 29.12 31.02 6.55
C GLU A 429 29.25 29.50 6.41
N ARG A 430 28.19 28.79 6.85
CA ARG A 430 28.09 27.33 6.70
C ARG A 430 28.03 26.92 5.23
N ALA A 431 27.16 27.53 4.43
CA ALA A 431 27.07 27.26 2.99
C ALA A 431 28.43 27.53 2.32
N HIS A 432 29.12 28.59 2.74
CA HIS A 432 30.45 28.93 2.25
C HIS A 432 31.50 27.89 2.67
N ARG A 433 31.48 27.42 3.92
CA ARG A 433 32.36 26.36 4.43
C ARG A 433 32.16 25.04 3.68
N ILE A 434 30.90 24.65 3.47
CA ILE A 434 30.56 23.43 2.72
C ILE A 434 31.05 23.56 1.27
N ALA A 435 30.91 24.75 0.64
CA ALA A 435 31.39 25.00 -0.70
C ALA A 435 32.92 24.96 -0.81
N LEU A 436 33.65 25.43 0.23
CA LEU A 436 35.10 25.44 0.25
C LEU A 436 35.73 24.09 0.67
N ASN A 437 35.06 23.34 1.53
CA ASN A 437 35.49 22.01 1.99
C ASN A 437 34.27 21.08 2.02
N PRO A 438 33.82 20.55 0.89
CA PRO A 438 32.73 19.61 0.87
C PRO A 438 33.17 18.37 1.63
N THR A 439 32.63 18.20 2.85
CA THR A 439 32.81 16.93 3.55
C THR A 439 32.15 15.87 2.74
N GLU A 440 32.87 14.85 2.32
CA GLU A 440 32.30 13.71 1.58
C GLU A 440 31.35 12.88 2.45
N LYS A 441 31.28 13.19 3.76
CA LYS A 441 30.50 12.43 4.74
C LYS A 441 29.10 13.00 4.94
N ARG A 442 28.12 12.12 5.10
CA ARG A 442 26.75 12.42 5.54
C ARG A 442 26.32 11.40 6.58
N ILE A 443 25.40 11.80 7.42
CA ILE A 443 24.78 10.93 8.40
C ILE A 443 23.28 10.84 8.06
N LEU A 444 22.81 9.62 7.83
CA LEU A 444 21.38 9.33 7.77
C LEU A 444 20.94 8.87 9.16
N THR A 445 20.01 9.58 9.78
CA THR A 445 19.51 9.25 11.12
C THR A 445 18.02 8.93 11.06
N ARG A 446 17.61 7.84 11.72
CA ARG A 446 16.20 7.53 11.98
C ARG A 446 15.76 8.32 13.21
N GLN A 447 15.17 9.49 13.01
CA GLN A 447 14.77 10.43 14.07
C GLN A 447 13.61 9.90 14.90
N ASN A 448 12.61 9.34 14.21
CA ASN A 448 11.46 8.71 14.84
C ASN A 448 10.96 7.55 13.98
N SER A 449 10.47 6.53 14.65
CA SER A 449 9.73 5.44 14.04
C SER A 449 8.79 4.85 15.07
N ASN A 450 7.51 4.71 14.74
CA ASN A 450 6.56 4.01 15.60
C ASN A 450 6.78 2.49 15.57
N TYR A 451 7.69 2.01 14.72
CA TYR A 451 7.83 0.61 14.39
C TYR A 451 9.23 0.06 14.60
N ALA A 452 10.19 0.94 14.84
CA ALA A 452 11.59 0.59 15.06
C ALA A 452 12.23 1.56 16.08
N LYS A 453 13.37 1.18 16.66
CA LYS A 453 14.05 1.97 17.67
C LYS A 453 14.57 3.28 17.06
N PRO A 454 14.21 4.46 17.61
CA PRO A 454 14.75 5.74 17.13
C PRO A 454 16.23 5.90 17.45
N GLY A 455 16.90 6.85 16.76
CA GLY A 455 18.28 7.23 17.00
C GLY A 455 19.33 6.36 16.30
N GLU A 456 18.91 5.40 15.45
CA GLU A 456 19.85 4.65 14.62
C GLU A 456 20.41 5.53 13.50
N THR A 457 21.73 5.42 13.25
CA THR A 457 22.43 6.22 12.25
C THR A 457 23.19 5.35 11.27
N ILE A 458 23.29 5.84 10.03
CA ILE A 458 24.15 5.27 8.99
C ILE A 458 25.09 6.36 8.51
N GLU A 459 26.40 6.16 8.67
CA GLU A 459 27.39 7.03 8.07
C GLU A 459 27.52 6.73 6.58
N LEU A 460 27.42 7.77 5.77
CA LEU A 460 27.49 7.73 4.33
C LEU A 460 28.65 8.58 3.82
N THR A 461 29.26 8.16 2.74
CA THR A 461 30.21 8.96 1.97
C THR A 461 29.56 9.30 0.62
N ILE A 462 29.68 10.55 0.18
CA ILE A 462 29.28 10.97 -1.16
C ILE A 462 30.53 11.04 -2.01
N LYS A 463 30.57 10.25 -3.05
CA LYS A 463 31.63 10.30 -4.05
C LYS A 463 31.01 10.40 -5.44
N ASP A 464 31.42 11.41 -6.21
CA ASP A 464 30.89 11.67 -7.55
C ASP A 464 29.36 11.76 -7.61
N GLY A 465 28.73 12.27 -6.53
CA GLY A 465 27.26 12.37 -6.40
C GLY A 465 26.56 11.05 -6.09
N VAL A 466 27.28 10.03 -5.62
CA VAL A 466 26.71 8.74 -5.22
C VAL A 466 26.96 8.50 -3.74
N PHE A 467 25.90 8.13 -3.03
CA PHE A 467 26.01 7.75 -1.62
C PHE A 467 26.48 6.30 -1.50
N THR A 468 27.52 6.12 -0.70
CA THR A 468 28.00 4.81 -0.28
C THR A 468 28.07 4.74 1.23
N PRO A 469 27.82 3.61 1.87
CA PRO A 469 28.07 3.48 3.30
C PRO A 469 29.55 3.76 3.53
N ALA A 470 29.88 4.67 4.46
CA ALA A 470 31.22 4.80 4.97
C ALA A 470 31.62 3.41 5.50
N ALA A 471 32.87 3.00 5.27
CA ALA A 471 33.32 1.64 5.58
C ALA A 471 32.69 1.16 6.89
N LEU A 472 31.88 0.11 6.80
CA LEU A 472 31.10 -0.42 7.91
C LEU A 472 31.99 -0.45 9.17
N ASP A 473 31.73 0.44 10.12
CA ASP A 473 32.38 0.35 11.42
C ASP A 473 31.87 -0.92 12.08
N VAL A 474 32.73 -1.94 12.01
CA VAL A 474 32.42 -3.32 12.46
C VAL A 474 32.05 -3.37 13.94
N ASN A 475 32.16 -2.23 14.67
CA ASN A 475 31.97 -2.11 16.10
C ASN A 475 30.70 -1.34 16.52
N ALA A 476 29.96 -0.74 15.61
CA ALA A 476 28.75 0.02 15.94
C ALA A 476 27.52 -0.90 16.15
N GLY A 477 26.92 -0.88 17.30
CA GLY A 477 25.82 -1.70 17.83
C GLY A 477 24.69 -2.12 16.85
N PRO A 478 23.51 -1.49 16.79
CA PRO A 478 22.38 -1.96 15.95
C PRO A 478 22.65 -1.98 14.45
N SER A 479 23.44 -1.04 13.94
CA SER A 479 23.86 -0.99 12.52
C SER A 479 24.70 -2.21 12.13
N ARG A 480 25.51 -2.73 13.07
CA ARG A 480 26.30 -3.94 12.87
C ARG A 480 25.42 -5.16 12.65
N ASN A 481 24.34 -5.33 13.42
CA ASN A 481 23.45 -6.49 13.30
C ASN A 481 22.73 -6.52 11.95
N LEU A 482 22.30 -5.35 11.45
CA LEU A 482 21.69 -5.23 10.12
C LEU A 482 22.68 -5.59 9.01
N SER A 483 23.92 -5.10 9.13
CA SER A 483 25.00 -5.41 8.20
C SER A 483 25.36 -6.90 8.21
N ILE A 484 25.35 -7.54 9.38
CA ILE A 484 25.61 -8.99 9.51
C ILE A 484 24.49 -9.79 8.89
N ARG A 485 23.22 -9.42 9.11
CA ARG A 485 22.05 -10.09 8.48
C ARG A 485 22.09 -9.95 6.96
N ALA A 486 22.34 -8.75 6.42
CA ALA A 486 22.49 -8.52 4.99
C ALA A 486 23.61 -9.39 4.39
N LYS A 487 24.77 -9.44 5.06
CA LYS A 487 25.90 -10.27 4.63
C LYS A 487 25.58 -11.76 4.73
N PHE A 488 24.80 -12.19 5.72
CA PHE A 488 24.36 -13.58 5.83
C PHE A 488 23.51 -13.99 4.61
N LEU A 489 22.52 -13.16 4.23
CA LEU A 489 21.67 -13.41 3.07
C LEU A 489 22.46 -13.38 1.75
N GLU A 490 23.39 -12.44 1.61
CA GLU A 490 24.30 -12.36 0.47
C GLU A 490 25.14 -13.64 0.31
N CYS A 491 25.73 -14.12 1.40
CA CYS A 491 26.47 -15.39 1.40
C CYS A 491 25.55 -16.59 1.10
N LEU A 492 24.32 -16.60 1.61
CA LEU A 492 23.36 -17.67 1.37
C LEU A 492 22.99 -17.77 -0.12
N ARG A 493 22.76 -16.61 -0.76
CA ARG A 493 22.50 -16.53 -2.21
C ARG A 493 23.69 -17.00 -3.04
N ALA A 494 24.92 -16.57 -2.67
CA ALA A 494 26.14 -16.99 -3.37
C ALA A 494 26.36 -18.50 -3.30
N ILE A 495 26.23 -19.09 -2.12
CA ILE A 495 26.33 -20.57 -1.94
C ILE A 495 25.29 -21.31 -2.76
N LYS A 496 24.06 -20.78 -2.87
CA LYS A 496 23.02 -21.36 -3.73
C LYS A 496 23.40 -21.28 -5.22
N GLN A 497 23.97 -20.16 -5.67
CA GLN A 497 24.46 -19.99 -7.04
C GLN A 497 25.64 -20.93 -7.38
N GLU A 498 26.47 -21.26 -6.38
CA GLU A 498 27.53 -22.27 -6.48
C GLU A 498 27.00 -23.71 -6.51
N GLY A 499 25.68 -23.93 -6.47
CA GLY A 499 25.05 -25.25 -6.42
C GLY A 499 25.25 -25.97 -5.07
N ARG A 500 25.61 -25.25 -4.03
CA ARG A 500 25.87 -25.76 -2.67
C ARG A 500 24.72 -25.45 -1.73
N THR A 501 24.65 -26.18 -0.64
CA THR A 501 23.67 -25.97 0.43
C THR A 501 24.35 -25.88 1.80
N VAL A 502 23.81 -25.06 2.69
CA VAL A 502 24.23 -24.93 4.10
C VAL A 502 23.04 -25.17 5.02
N HIS A 503 23.28 -25.44 6.29
CA HIS A 503 22.24 -25.66 7.29
C HIS A 503 22.57 -24.99 8.63
N ASP A 504 21.64 -25.02 9.58
CA ASP A 504 21.69 -24.36 10.88
C ASP A 504 22.38 -25.18 11.98
N VAL A 505 22.72 -26.44 11.74
CA VAL A 505 23.23 -27.35 12.77
C VAL A 505 24.74 -27.41 12.77
N SER A 506 25.37 -27.15 13.92
CA SER A 506 26.83 -27.07 14.09
C SER A 506 27.56 -28.41 13.96
N ASN A 507 26.84 -29.56 14.06
CA ASN A 507 27.41 -30.92 14.00
C ASN A 507 28.00 -31.30 12.63
N SER A 508 27.77 -30.52 11.62
CA SER A 508 28.37 -30.71 10.29
C SER A 508 29.20 -29.50 9.87
N PRO A 509 30.45 -29.41 10.30
CA PRO A 509 31.27 -28.20 10.16
C PRO A 509 31.49 -27.73 8.73
N SER A 510 31.39 -28.62 7.73
CA SER A 510 31.54 -28.29 6.31
C SER A 510 30.30 -27.66 5.69
N ARG A 511 29.13 -27.77 6.34
CA ARG A 511 27.84 -27.26 5.87
C ARG A 511 27.17 -26.31 6.86
N TYR A 512 27.72 -26.09 8.04
CA TYR A 512 27.21 -25.17 9.02
C TYR A 512 27.31 -23.74 8.51
N ALA A 513 26.18 -23.07 8.29
CA ALA A 513 26.12 -21.77 7.61
C ALA A 513 27.05 -20.71 8.22
N PRO A 514 27.05 -20.46 9.54
CA PRO A 514 27.95 -19.47 10.13
C PRO A 514 29.42 -19.73 9.89
N LYS A 515 29.85 -21.00 9.90
CA LYS A 515 31.24 -21.37 9.66
C LYS A 515 31.62 -21.21 8.19
N VAL A 516 30.74 -21.63 7.29
CA VAL A 516 30.91 -21.49 5.84
C VAL A 516 31.00 -20.03 5.46
N PHE A 517 30.09 -19.20 5.97
CA PHE A 517 30.02 -17.77 5.63
C PHE A 517 31.20 -16.97 6.21
N ARG A 518 31.67 -17.31 7.41
CA ARG A 518 32.92 -16.74 7.95
C ARG A 518 34.10 -16.92 7.01
N ALA A 519 34.21 -18.11 6.39
CA ALA A 519 35.29 -18.43 5.46
C ALA A 519 35.06 -17.94 4.03
N HIS A 520 33.85 -17.50 3.69
CA HIS A 520 33.45 -17.12 2.34
C HIS A 520 34.19 -15.85 1.87
N PRO A 521 34.60 -15.75 0.59
CA PRO A 521 35.26 -14.56 0.05
C PRO A 521 34.52 -13.25 0.26
N LEU A 522 33.19 -13.28 0.18
CA LEU A 522 32.32 -12.12 0.43
C LEU A 522 32.44 -11.55 1.86
N ASN A 523 32.90 -12.33 2.82
CA ASN A 523 33.14 -11.86 4.19
C ASN A 523 34.52 -11.19 4.38
N ARG A 524 35.43 -11.28 3.41
CA ARG A 524 36.80 -10.69 3.56
C ARG A 524 36.80 -9.21 3.85
N PRO A 525 35.96 -8.37 3.20
CA PRO A 525 35.90 -6.94 3.51
C PRO A 525 35.36 -6.65 4.91
N THR A 526 34.35 -7.39 5.36
CA THR A 526 33.61 -7.15 6.60
C THR A 526 34.20 -7.86 7.82
N ARG A 527 34.87 -8.99 7.60
CA ARG A 527 35.52 -9.83 8.64
C ARG A 527 34.62 -10.22 9.80
N PHE A 528 33.31 -10.42 9.54
CA PHE A 528 32.39 -10.88 10.56
C PHE A 528 32.79 -12.24 11.13
N SER A 529 32.64 -12.40 12.43
CA SER A 529 32.99 -13.63 13.15
C SER A 529 31.92 -14.72 12.95
N MET A 530 32.25 -15.95 13.30
CA MET A 530 31.27 -17.05 13.29
C MET A 530 30.08 -16.74 14.22
N ARG A 531 30.34 -16.15 15.38
CA ARG A 531 29.30 -15.77 16.35
C ARG A 531 28.35 -14.69 15.80
N ASP A 532 28.87 -13.74 15.00
CA ASP A 532 28.04 -12.74 14.32
C ASP A 532 27.06 -13.41 13.37
N PHE A 533 27.53 -14.36 12.55
CA PHE A 533 26.66 -15.11 11.64
C PHE A 533 25.71 -16.07 12.37
N GLU A 534 26.06 -16.62 13.53
CA GLU A 534 25.16 -17.40 14.37
C GLU A 534 23.99 -16.55 14.89
N THR A 535 24.31 -15.37 15.40
CA THR A 535 23.30 -14.40 15.87
C THR A 535 22.36 -14.02 14.72
N ALA A 536 22.92 -13.63 13.56
CA ALA A 536 22.12 -13.27 12.39
C ALA A 536 21.23 -14.43 11.89
N MET A 537 21.74 -15.65 11.86
CA MET A 537 20.98 -16.84 11.49
C MET A 537 19.76 -17.02 12.39
N ASN A 538 19.97 -16.98 13.71
CA ASN A 538 18.88 -17.17 14.68
C ASN A 538 17.83 -16.05 14.59
N GLU A 539 18.27 -14.80 14.39
CA GLU A 539 17.38 -13.65 14.20
C GLU A 539 16.57 -13.75 12.89
N LEU A 540 17.19 -14.18 11.78
CA LEU A 540 16.52 -14.36 10.48
C LEU A 540 15.53 -15.55 10.49
N ILE A 541 15.82 -16.61 11.24
CA ILE A 541 14.89 -17.73 11.46
C ILE A 541 13.74 -17.30 12.37
N GLY A 542 14.05 -16.57 13.44
CA GLY A 542 13.08 -16.11 14.45
C GLY A 542 12.30 -14.85 14.07
N SER A 543 12.61 -14.21 12.92
CA SER A 543 11.86 -13.03 12.44
C SER A 543 10.43 -13.43 12.06
N ASN A 544 9.51 -12.47 12.14
CA ASN A 544 8.11 -12.70 11.76
C ASN A 544 7.69 -11.73 10.64
N PRO A 545 7.52 -12.22 9.38
CA PRO A 545 7.76 -13.60 8.93
C PRO A 545 9.25 -13.95 8.92
N PRO A 546 9.60 -15.25 9.03
CA PRO A 546 10.98 -15.68 8.93
C PRO A 546 11.57 -15.37 7.55
N ARG A 547 12.75 -14.75 7.54
CA ARG A 547 13.47 -14.40 6.30
C ARG A 547 14.23 -15.59 5.70
N ILE A 548 14.54 -16.58 6.52
CA ILE A 548 15.11 -17.86 6.11
C ILE A 548 14.35 -19.01 6.78
N LYS A 549 14.24 -20.12 6.07
CA LYS A 549 13.60 -21.34 6.56
C LYS A 549 14.47 -22.56 6.34
N LEU A 550 14.16 -23.62 7.11
CA LEU A 550 14.74 -24.93 6.91
C LEU A 550 13.92 -25.74 5.89
N GLY A 551 14.53 -26.06 4.77
CA GLY A 551 14.02 -27.03 3.81
C GLY A 551 14.60 -28.41 4.07
N ARG A 552 14.01 -29.46 3.51
CA ARG A 552 14.55 -30.83 3.49
C ARG A 552 14.67 -31.31 2.05
N ASP A 553 15.87 -31.66 1.65
CA ASP A 553 16.09 -32.50 0.48
C ASP A 553 16.13 -33.97 0.93
N ARG A 554 15.99 -34.92 -0.01
CA ARG A 554 15.90 -36.39 0.25
C ARG A 554 16.96 -36.93 1.21
N ARG A 555 18.05 -36.20 1.46
CA ARG A 555 19.18 -36.63 2.32
C ARG A 555 19.60 -35.65 3.44
N SER A 556 19.18 -34.39 3.46
CA SER A 556 19.68 -33.42 4.46
C SER A 556 18.85 -32.14 4.58
N PRO A 557 18.77 -31.53 5.77
CA PRO A 557 18.21 -30.21 5.92
C PRO A 557 19.10 -29.16 5.23
N PHE A 558 18.49 -28.05 4.77
CA PHE A 558 19.21 -26.90 4.23
C PHE A 558 18.46 -25.60 4.52
N LEU A 559 19.21 -24.49 4.61
CA LEU A 559 18.66 -23.15 4.74
C LEU A 559 18.33 -22.56 3.37
N TYR A 560 17.21 -21.88 3.28
CA TYR A 560 16.83 -21.09 2.12
C TYR A 560 16.17 -19.78 2.51
N GLU A 561 16.33 -18.77 1.67
CA GLU A 561 15.66 -17.48 1.80
C GLU A 561 14.21 -17.60 1.35
N VAL A 562 13.28 -16.93 2.06
CA VAL A 562 11.83 -17.01 1.82
C VAL A 562 11.35 -15.86 0.96
#